data_2825d483c67091262bea289d6882a2ed
#
_entry.id   2825d483c67091262bea289d6882a2ed
#
_cell.length_a   1.000
_cell.length_b   1.000
_cell.length_c   1.000
_cell.angle_alpha   90.00
_cell.angle_beta   90.00
_cell.angle_gamma   90.00
#
_symmetry.space_group_name_H-M   'P 1'
#
loop_
_entity.id
_entity.type
_entity.pdbx_description
1 polymer ?
#
loop_
_entity_poly.entity_id
_entity_poly.type
_entity_poly.pdbx_seq_one_letter_code
_entity_poly.pdbx_strand_id
1 'polypeptide(L)' 'MKINRKKLELAKARACMGQKEIVVVGFPVGTLTNAITGKNIKPETAGRLAKIPGVDVLEIIKTE' A
#
# COMPACT_ATOMS: atom_id res chain seq x y z
N MET A 1 -3.47 -11.70 2.44
CA MET A 1 -3.05 -10.55 3.27
C MET A 1 -3.86 -9.33 2.87
N LYS A 2 -4.36 -8.62 3.85
CA LYS A 2 -5.18 -7.43 3.62
C LYS A 2 -4.46 -6.16 4.06
N ILE A 3 -4.69 -5.08 3.35
CA ILE A 3 -4.11 -3.79 3.69
C ILE A 3 -5.05 -3.03 4.63
N ASN A 4 -4.47 -2.42 5.66
CA ASN A 4 -5.20 -1.49 6.49
C ASN A 4 -5.17 -0.12 5.83
N ARG A 5 -6.31 0.35 5.38
CA ARG A 5 -6.41 1.59 4.62
C ARG A 5 -5.86 2.80 5.38
N LYS A 6 -6.19 2.91 6.66
CA LYS A 6 -5.72 4.04 7.47
C LYS A 6 -4.20 4.03 7.61
N LYS A 7 -3.63 2.84 7.85
CA LYS A 7 -2.18 2.71 7.96
C LYS A 7 -1.49 3.07 6.65
N LEU A 8 -2.06 2.65 5.53
CA LEU A 8 -1.52 2.98 4.23
C LEU A 8 -1.57 4.48 3.98
N GLU A 9 -2.68 5.12 4.32
CA GLU A 9 -2.80 6.57 4.16
C GLU A 9 -1.79 7.33 5.02
N LEU A 10 -1.56 6.86 6.24
CA LEU A 10 -0.54 7.46 7.11
C LEU A 10 0.85 7.30 6.52
N ALA A 11 1.16 6.13 5.97
CA ALA A 11 2.45 5.90 5.33
C ALA A 11 2.65 6.80 4.12
N LYS A 12 1.61 6.96 3.31
CA LYS A 12 1.65 7.87 2.16
C LYS A 12 1.86 9.31 2.61
N ALA A 13 1.17 9.72 3.66
CA ALA A 13 1.30 11.07 4.20
C ALA A 13 2.73 11.34 4.69
N ARG A 14 3.34 10.37 5.36
CA ARG A 14 4.74 10.49 5.81
C ARG A 14 5.69 10.69 4.65
N ALA A 15 5.42 10.03 3.54
CA ALA A 15 6.26 10.13 2.35
C ALA A 15 5.82 11.26 1.43
N CYS A 16 4.81 12.01 1.79
CA CYS A 16 4.22 13.08 0.97
C CYS A 16 3.82 12.57 -0.41
N MET A 17 3.24 11.36 -0.46
CA MET A 17 2.86 10.71 -1.72
C MET A 17 1.34 10.56 -1.83
N GLY A 18 0.81 10.84 -3.02
CA GLY A 18 -0.56 10.53 -3.35
C GLY A 18 -0.64 9.24 -4.16
N GLN A 19 -1.86 8.84 -4.51
CA GLN A 19 -2.06 7.63 -5.34
C GLN A 19 -1.38 7.75 -6.70
N LYS A 20 -1.36 8.95 -7.28
CA LYS A 20 -0.73 9.18 -8.58
C LYS A 20 0.76 8.86 -8.55
N GLU A 21 1.44 9.25 -7.50
CA GLU A 21 2.87 8.99 -7.36
C GLU A 21 3.14 7.50 -7.24
N ILE A 22 2.28 6.77 -6.55
CA ILE A 22 2.41 5.32 -6.43
C ILE A 22 2.28 4.65 -7.79
N VAL A 23 1.33 5.10 -8.60
CA VAL A 23 1.14 4.56 -9.96
C VAL A 23 2.31 4.94 -10.87
N VAL A 24 2.79 6.17 -10.74
CA VAL A 24 3.90 6.66 -11.57
C VAL A 24 5.18 5.86 -11.36
N VAL A 25 5.43 5.38 -10.14
CA VAL A 25 6.62 4.56 -9.89
C VAL A 25 6.45 3.11 -10.35
N GLY A 26 5.32 2.80 -10.99
CA GLY A 26 5.13 1.52 -11.64
C GLY A 26 4.22 0.52 -10.92
N PHE A 27 3.53 0.94 -9.85
CA PHE A 27 2.61 0.05 -9.17
C PHE A 27 1.28 -0.04 -9.94
N PRO A 28 0.78 -1.25 -10.26
CA PRO A 28 -0.45 -1.39 -11.05
C PRO A 28 -1.67 -0.78 -10.38
N VAL A 29 -2.43 0.00 -11.14
CA VAL A 29 -3.64 0.66 -10.63
C VAL A 29 -4.67 -0.33 -10.10
N GLY A 30 -4.90 -1.42 -10.84
CA GLY A 30 -5.86 -2.44 -10.42
C GLY A 30 -5.49 -3.08 -9.10
N THR A 31 -4.21 -3.38 -8.92
CA THR A 31 -3.72 -3.96 -7.67
C THR A 31 -3.84 -2.97 -6.51
N LEU A 32 -3.54 -1.70 -6.78
CA LEU A 32 -3.67 -0.64 -5.78
C LEU A 32 -5.13 -0.49 -5.35
N THR A 33 -6.06 -0.51 -6.30
CA THR A 33 -7.49 -0.45 -6.02
C THR A 33 -7.93 -1.61 -5.15
N ASN A 34 -7.48 -2.83 -5.47
CA ASN A 34 -7.78 -4.01 -4.67
C ASN A 34 -7.27 -3.87 -3.25
N ALA A 35 -6.06 -3.34 -3.08
CA ALA A 35 -5.49 -3.12 -1.75
C ALA A 35 -6.34 -2.12 -0.94
N ILE A 36 -6.70 -1.02 -1.56
CA ILE A 36 -7.47 0.04 -0.90
C ILE A 36 -8.87 -0.43 -0.51
N THR A 37 -9.50 -1.25 -1.36
CA THR A 37 -10.85 -1.73 -1.11
C THR A 37 -10.91 -2.92 -0.13
N GLY A 38 -9.79 -3.34 0.42
CA GLY A 38 -9.74 -4.36 1.45
C GLY A 38 -9.72 -5.78 0.93
N LYS A 39 -9.46 -5.99 -0.35
CA LYS A 39 -9.33 -7.33 -0.91
C LYS A 39 -7.99 -7.95 -0.53
N ASN A 40 -7.98 -9.29 -0.50
CA ASN A 40 -6.72 -9.99 -0.24
C ASN A 40 -5.72 -9.76 -1.37
N ILE A 41 -4.49 -9.48 -0.99
CA ILE A 41 -3.39 -9.36 -1.94
C ILE A 41 -2.27 -10.30 -1.53
N LYS A 42 -1.37 -10.60 -2.46
CA LYS A 42 -0.23 -11.47 -2.16
C LYS A 42 0.76 -10.75 -1.23
N PRO A 43 1.44 -11.49 -0.34
CA PRO A 43 2.45 -10.88 0.53
C PRO A 43 3.52 -10.10 -0.24
N GLU A 44 3.92 -10.61 -1.40
CA GLU A 44 4.88 -9.92 -2.26
C GLU A 44 4.36 -8.57 -2.71
N THR A 45 3.08 -8.52 -3.07
CA THR A 45 2.44 -7.28 -3.50
C THR A 45 2.37 -6.28 -2.35
N ALA A 46 2.03 -6.75 -1.14
CA ALA A 46 2.02 -5.91 0.03
C ALA A 46 3.41 -5.34 0.34
N GLY A 47 4.43 -6.17 0.20
CA GLY A 47 5.81 -5.74 0.39
C GLY A 47 6.22 -4.66 -0.59
N ARG A 48 5.85 -4.82 -1.86
CA ARG A 48 6.12 -3.80 -2.88
C ARG A 48 5.41 -2.49 -2.56
N LEU A 49 4.16 -2.58 -2.14
CA LEU A 49 3.38 -1.39 -1.81
C LEU A 49 4.00 -0.64 -0.62
N ALA A 50 4.46 -1.36 0.38
CA ALA A 50 5.12 -0.75 1.54
C ALA A 50 6.46 -0.10 1.16
N LYS A 51 7.17 -0.67 0.21
CA LYS A 51 8.47 -0.16 -0.22
C LYS A 51 8.38 1.21 -0.87
N ILE A 52 7.28 1.50 -1.54
CA ILE A 52 7.11 2.77 -2.24
C ILE A 52 7.21 3.96 -1.28
N PRO A 53 6.43 4.02 -0.19
CA PRO A 53 6.61 5.08 0.81
C PRO A 53 7.79 4.82 1.75
N GLY A 54 8.48 3.68 1.62
CA GLY A 54 9.66 3.41 2.43
C GLY A 54 9.37 2.95 3.85
N VAL A 55 8.26 2.25 4.07
CA VAL A 55 7.89 1.73 5.38
C VAL A 55 7.90 0.20 5.38
N ASP A 56 7.87 -0.39 6.58
CA ASP A 56 7.75 -1.83 6.72
C ASP A 56 6.34 -2.27 6.33
N VAL A 57 6.22 -3.47 5.76
CA VAL A 57 4.93 -4.01 5.37
C VAL A 57 3.97 -4.09 6.56
N LEU A 58 4.48 -4.34 7.76
CA LEU A 58 3.66 -4.37 8.97
C LEU A 58 2.98 -3.04 9.28
N GLU A 59 3.50 -1.95 8.72
CA GLU A 59 2.92 -0.63 8.94
C GLU A 59 1.74 -0.34 8.04
N ILE A 60 1.44 -1.21 7.09
CA ILE A 60 0.32 -1.00 6.17
C ILE A 60 -0.67 -2.14 6.14
N ILE A 61 -0.36 -3.28 6.73
CA ILE A 61 -1.25 -4.43 6.70
C ILE A 61 -2.18 -4.47 7.92
N LYS A 62 -3.28 -5.18 7.74
CA LYS A 62 -4.22 -5.43 8.82
C LYS A 62 -3.67 -6.55 9.69
N THR A 63 -3.40 -6.24 10.94
CA THR A 63 -2.78 -7.17 11.88
C THR A 63 -3.76 -7.64 12.93
N GLU A 64 -4.63 -8.51 12.59
CA GLU A 64 -5.54 -9.06 13.59
C GLU A 64 -5.29 -10.49 13.88
#